data_5ab8dfd3d1cd1cbd5062e3ec72534919
#
_entry.id   5ab8dfd3d1cd1cbd5062e3ec72534919
#
_cell.length_a   1.000
_cell.length_b   1.000
_cell.length_c   1.000
_cell.angle_alpha   90.00
_cell.angle_beta   90.00
_cell.angle_gamma   90.00
#
_symmetry.space_group_name_H-M   'P 1'
#
loop_
_entity.id
_entity.type
_entity.pdbx_description
1 polymer ?
#
loop_
_entity_poly.entity_id
_entity_poly.type
_entity_poly.pdbx_seq_one_letter_code
_entity_poly.pdbx_strand_id
1 'polypeptide(L)' 'MSDVTLKGQTWVAFGPAGALGSVHAVEGGFTFKLITDDGFRAVYPTLVAAQGALYASLLPGSEWPEFREH' A
#
# COMPACT_ATOMS: atom_id res chain seq x y z
N MET A 1 -9.78 13.16 -12.25
CA MET A 1 -8.39 13.04 -11.82
C MET A 1 -8.31 12.92 -10.31
N SER A 2 -7.51 12.03 -9.88
CA SER A 2 -7.37 11.78 -8.46
C SER A 2 -6.39 12.76 -7.85
N ASP A 3 -6.82 13.48 -6.82
CA ASP A 3 -5.98 14.45 -6.15
C ASP A 3 -5.50 13.89 -4.83
N VAL A 4 -4.72 12.82 -4.94
CA VAL A 4 -4.13 12.20 -3.76
C VAL A 4 -3.01 13.11 -3.26
N THR A 5 -3.19 13.65 -2.04
CA THR A 5 -2.19 14.50 -1.42
C THR A 5 -1.39 13.64 -0.44
N LEU A 6 -0.11 13.45 -0.76
CA LEU A 6 0.77 12.65 0.09
C LEU A 6 1.14 13.44 1.33
N LYS A 7 1.18 12.74 2.47
CA LYS A 7 1.53 13.34 3.76
C LYS A 7 2.97 13.04 4.18
N GLY A 8 3.75 12.47 3.28
CA GLY A 8 5.16 12.25 3.50
C GLY A 8 5.54 10.93 4.14
N GLN A 9 4.59 10.15 4.63
CA GLN A 9 4.89 8.83 5.19
C GLN A 9 4.61 7.76 4.16
N THR A 10 5.55 6.82 4.03
CA THR A 10 5.45 5.72 3.09
C THR A 10 5.94 4.45 3.76
N TRP A 11 5.23 3.37 3.51
CA TRP A 11 5.64 2.03 3.96
C TRP A 11 5.78 1.16 2.72
N VAL A 12 6.93 0.51 2.58
CA VAL A 12 7.15 -0.40 1.46
C VAL A 12 6.85 -1.81 1.93
N ALA A 13 6.07 -2.53 1.14
CA ALA A 13 5.72 -3.92 1.43
C ALA A 13 6.71 -4.83 0.74
N PHE A 14 7.36 -5.71 1.50
CA PHE A 14 8.36 -6.65 0.98
C PHE A 14 7.88 -8.08 1.14
N GLY A 15 8.08 -8.86 0.10
CA GLY A 15 7.89 -10.31 0.14
C GLY A 15 9.19 -11.03 -0.14
N PRO A 16 9.13 -12.36 -0.32
CA PRO A 16 10.36 -13.14 -0.54
C PRO A 16 11.15 -12.72 -1.76
N ALA A 17 10.47 -12.22 -2.79
CA ALA A 17 11.13 -11.85 -4.04
C ALA A 17 11.42 -10.36 -4.13
N GLY A 18 11.16 -9.58 -3.07
CA GLY A 18 11.44 -8.15 -3.08
C GLY A 18 10.19 -7.31 -2.83
N ALA A 19 10.21 -6.06 -3.28
CA ALA A 19 9.13 -5.13 -3.04
C ALA A 19 7.88 -5.54 -3.79
N LEU A 20 6.74 -5.52 -3.09
CA LEU A 20 5.44 -5.88 -3.65
C LEU A 20 4.60 -4.65 -3.96
N GLY A 21 4.80 -3.57 -3.22
CA GLY A 21 4.03 -2.36 -3.37
C GLY A 21 4.36 -1.41 -2.24
N SER A 22 3.52 -0.39 -2.09
CA SER A 22 3.75 0.61 -1.05
C SER A 22 2.43 1.17 -0.56
N VAL A 23 2.43 1.59 0.71
CA VAL A 23 1.31 2.26 1.35
C VAL A 23 1.75 3.68 1.67
N HIS A 24 0.87 4.64 1.45
CA HIS A 24 1.19 6.05 1.61
C HIS A 24 0.14 6.73 2.46
N ALA A 25 0.60 7.56 3.40
CA ALA A 25 -0.30 8.43 4.14
C ALA A 25 -0.73 9.57 3.23
N VAL A 26 -2.02 9.81 3.15
CA VAL A 26 -2.60 10.83 2.29
C VAL A 26 -3.63 11.60 3.07
N GLU A 27 -4.07 12.70 2.52
CA GLU A 27 -5.18 13.43 3.12
C GLU A 27 -6.43 12.55 3.10
N GLY A 28 -7.04 12.40 4.26
CA GLY A 28 -8.23 11.56 4.40
C GLY A 28 -7.93 10.12 4.78
N GLY A 29 -6.66 9.72 4.87
CA GLY A 29 -6.36 8.37 5.30
C GLY A 29 -5.09 7.80 4.71
N PHE A 30 -5.20 6.59 4.16
CA PHE A 30 -4.05 5.86 3.61
C PHE A 30 -4.47 5.20 2.29
N THR A 31 -3.56 5.17 1.35
CA THR A 31 -3.79 4.48 0.09
C THR A 31 -2.59 3.59 -0.21
N PHE A 32 -2.72 2.75 -1.22
CA PHE A 32 -1.62 1.88 -1.60
C PHE A 32 -1.60 1.69 -3.11
N LYS A 33 -0.47 1.19 -3.58
CA LYS A 33 -0.38 0.67 -4.94
C LYS A 33 0.56 -0.52 -4.94
N LEU A 34 0.31 -1.45 -5.85
CA LEU A 34 1.22 -2.55 -6.11
C LEU A 34 2.31 -2.06 -7.04
N ILE A 35 3.44 -2.80 -7.06
CA ILE A 35 4.57 -2.39 -7.89
C ILE A 35 4.21 -2.37 -9.37
N THR A 36 3.18 -3.12 -9.77
CA THR A 36 2.72 -3.18 -11.16
C THR A 36 1.62 -2.18 -11.47
N ASP A 37 1.13 -1.43 -10.48
CA ASP A 37 0.05 -0.48 -10.69
C ASP A 37 0.59 0.82 -11.27
N ASP A 38 -0.23 1.46 -12.11
CA ASP A 38 0.09 2.77 -12.65
C ASP A 38 -0.26 3.90 -11.70
N GLY A 39 -1.10 3.64 -10.72
CA GLY A 39 -1.53 4.67 -9.78
C GLY A 39 -2.05 4.07 -8.49
N PHE A 40 -2.43 4.97 -7.59
CA PHE A 40 -2.90 4.55 -6.27
C PHE A 40 -4.30 3.97 -6.34
N ARG A 41 -4.56 3.05 -5.43
CA ARG A 41 -5.88 2.47 -5.23
C ARG A 41 -6.73 3.38 -4.36
N ALA A 42 -7.84 2.86 -3.84
CA ALA A 42 -8.75 3.64 -3.02
C ALA A 42 -8.07 4.10 -1.72
N VAL A 43 -8.65 5.12 -1.10
CA VAL A 43 -8.18 5.63 0.18
C VAL A 43 -8.91 4.88 1.29
N TYR A 44 -8.16 4.45 2.29
CA TYR A 44 -8.67 3.70 3.44
C TYR A 44 -8.51 4.53 4.70
N PRO A 45 -9.39 4.36 5.70
CA PRO A 45 -9.36 5.23 6.89
C PRO A 45 -8.19 4.96 7.82
N THR A 46 -7.61 3.77 7.79
CA THR A 46 -6.51 3.42 8.70
C THR A 46 -5.38 2.75 7.95
N LEU A 47 -4.19 2.81 8.55
CA LEU A 47 -3.03 2.13 7.98
C LEU A 47 -3.27 0.62 7.88
N VAL A 48 -3.85 0.03 8.92
CA VAL A 48 -4.12 -1.41 8.93
C VAL A 48 -5.08 -1.79 7.80
N ALA A 49 -6.09 -0.96 7.56
CA ALA A 49 -7.04 -1.24 6.47
C ALA A 49 -6.34 -1.21 5.11
N ALA A 50 -5.47 -0.23 4.90
CA ALA A 50 -4.72 -0.13 3.64
C ALA A 50 -3.76 -1.30 3.48
N GLN A 51 -3.07 -1.69 4.54
CA GLN A 51 -2.17 -2.85 4.52
C GLN A 51 -2.94 -4.13 4.20
N GLY A 52 -4.11 -4.30 4.82
CA GLY A 52 -4.94 -5.47 4.56
C GLY A 52 -5.45 -5.51 3.13
N ALA A 53 -5.81 -4.34 2.58
CA ALA A 53 -6.26 -4.27 1.19
C ALA A 53 -5.12 -4.58 0.22
N LEU A 54 -3.92 -4.13 0.54
CA LEU A 54 -2.75 -4.48 -0.27
C LEU A 54 -2.53 -5.99 -0.26
N TYR A 55 -2.58 -6.59 0.93
CA TYR A 55 -2.41 -8.03 1.05
C TYR A 55 -3.48 -8.78 0.26
N ALA A 56 -4.72 -8.33 0.34
CA ALA A 56 -5.82 -8.98 -0.38
C ALA A 56 -5.67 -8.88 -1.90
N SER A 57 -4.87 -7.95 -2.37
CA SER A 57 -4.61 -7.76 -3.81
C SER A 57 -3.47 -8.64 -4.32
N LEU A 58 -2.79 -9.35 -3.43
CA LEU A 58 -1.69 -10.23 -3.83
C LEU A 58 -2.26 -11.57 -4.31
N LEU A 59 -1.39 -12.39 -4.90
CA LEU A 59 -1.79 -13.71 -5.36
C LEU A 59 -2.28 -14.57 -4.19
N PRO A 60 -3.25 -15.45 -4.43
CA PRO A 60 -3.72 -16.36 -3.38
C PRO A 60 -2.56 -17.18 -2.81
N GLY A 61 -2.56 -17.35 -1.49
CA GLY A 61 -1.52 -18.09 -0.83
C GLY A 61 -0.29 -17.29 -0.48
N SER A 62 -0.28 -16.00 -0.78
CA SER A 62 0.83 -15.12 -0.41
C SER A 62 0.89 -14.97 1.10
N GLU A 63 2.11 -14.87 1.62
CA GLU A 63 2.30 -14.58 3.04
C GLU A 63 2.10 -13.09 3.28
N TRP A 64 1.81 -12.72 4.54
CA TRP A 64 1.68 -11.33 4.93
C TRP A 64 3.02 -10.62 4.67
N PRO A 65 3.01 -9.52 3.93
CA PRO A 65 4.27 -8.83 3.62
C PRO A 65 4.85 -8.15 4.83
N GLU A 66 6.14 -7.88 4.76
CA GLU A 66 6.82 -7.06 5.75
C GLU A 66 6.69 -5.61 5.30
N PHE A 67 6.14 -4.76 6.17
CA PHE A 67 6.00 -3.34 5.89
C PHE A 67 7.10 -2.59 6.61
N ARG A 68 7.89 -1.82 5.85
CA ARG A 68 8.96 -1.02 6.41
C ARG A 68 8.69 0.43 6.09
N GLU A 69 8.68 1.26 7.12
CA GLU A 69 8.54 2.71 6.92
C GLU A 69 9.77 3.23 6.21
N HIS A 70 9.50 4.04 5.21
CA HIS A 70 10.59 4.53 4.35
C HIS A 70 10.89 5.99 4.64
#